data_f153e7ea5ccd70746f8a4a8c3e7d232b
#
_entry.id   f153e7ea5ccd70746f8a4a8c3e7d232b
#
_cell.length_a   1.000
_cell.length_b   1.000
_cell.length_c   1.000
_cell.angle_alpha   90.00
_cell.angle_beta   90.00
_cell.angle_gamma   90.00
#
_symmetry.space_group_name_H-M   'P 1'
#
loop_
_entity.id
_entity.type
_entity.pdbx_description
1 polymer ?
#
loop_
_entity_poly.entity_id
_entity_poly.type
_entity_poly.pdbx_seq_one_letter_code
_entity_poly.pdbx_strand_id
1 'polypeptide(L)'
;MRALFLHIFLLLGLNLAVSADDAAEREERLLSSARQLTFAGKRAGEGYFSSDGKKMIFQSERSKDNPFFQIYLMDLETGDTQRCSPGHGKTTCAWIHPSGSRVMFASTHSD
;
A
#
# COMPACT_ATOMS: atom_id res chain seq x y z
N MET A 1 58.91 -36.33 24.29
CA MET A 1 57.45 -36.44 24.12
C MET A 1 56.83 -35.06 24.36
N ARG A 2 56.40 -34.37 23.33
CA ARG A 2 55.77 -33.05 23.40
C ARG A 2 54.22 -33.21 23.25
N ALA A 3 53.51 -32.92 24.35
CA ALA A 3 52.07 -32.95 24.35
C ALA A 3 51.52 -31.70 23.60
N LEU A 4 50.78 -31.92 22.55
CA LEU A 4 50.11 -30.88 21.76
C LEU A 4 48.74 -30.63 22.37
N PHE A 5 48.55 -29.50 23.07
CA PHE A 5 47.23 -29.06 23.57
C PHE A 5 46.43 -28.42 22.42
N LEU A 6 45.42 -29.13 21.95
CA LEU A 6 44.45 -28.63 20.96
C LEU A 6 43.37 -27.82 21.71
N HIS A 7 43.42 -26.50 21.58
CA HIS A 7 42.35 -25.61 22.09
C HIS A 7 41.23 -25.54 21.08
N ILE A 8 40.12 -26.23 21.38
CA ILE A 8 38.87 -26.10 20.61
C ILE A 8 38.15 -24.84 21.09
N PHE A 9 38.18 -23.77 20.29
CA PHE A 9 37.35 -22.59 20.49
C PHE A 9 35.90 -22.91 20.02
N LEU A 10 35.01 -23.16 20.98
CA LEU A 10 33.57 -23.30 20.72
C LEU A 10 32.96 -21.90 20.57
N LEU A 11 32.83 -21.42 19.34
CA LEU A 11 32.07 -20.21 19.01
C LEU A 11 30.57 -20.49 19.22
N LEU A 12 30.02 -20.15 20.37
CA LEU A 12 28.59 -20.06 20.60
C LEU A 12 28.07 -18.86 19.78
N GLY A 13 27.55 -19.11 18.60
CA GLY A 13 26.77 -18.14 17.83
C GLY A 13 25.45 -17.85 18.57
N LEU A 14 25.37 -16.70 19.24
CA LEU A 14 24.13 -16.22 19.85
C LEU A 14 23.21 -15.78 18.73
N ASN A 15 22.36 -16.67 18.22
CA ASN A 15 21.26 -16.31 17.35
C ASN A 15 20.21 -15.58 18.19
N LEU A 16 20.19 -14.25 18.15
CA LEU A 16 19.10 -13.44 18.65
C LEU A 16 17.91 -13.64 17.70
N ALA A 17 17.13 -14.66 17.92
CA ALA A 17 15.83 -14.81 17.30
C ALA A 17 14.93 -13.70 17.89
N VAL A 18 14.66 -12.65 17.12
CA VAL A 18 13.59 -11.71 17.44
C VAL A 18 12.29 -12.50 17.44
N SER A 19 11.59 -12.53 18.58
CA SER A 19 10.35 -13.29 18.68
C SER A 19 9.26 -12.62 17.82
N ALA A 20 8.30 -13.40 17.33
CA ALA A 20 7.16 -12.86 16.58
C ALA A 20 6.33 -11.89 17.43
N ASP A 21 6.29 -12.09 18.75
CA ASP A 21 5.61 -11.22 19.71
C ASP A 21 6.29 -9.84 19.79
N ASP A 22 7.62 -9.77 19.80
CA ASP A 22 8.37 -8.50 19.76
C ASP A 22 8.10 -7.71 18.47
N ALA A 23 7.91 -8.41 17.35
CA ALA A 23 7.59 -7.78 16.07
C ALA A 23 6.16 -7.22 16.08
N ALA A 24 5.19 -7.96 16.58
CA ALA A 24 3.80 -7.55 16.70
C ALA A 24 3.64 -6.33 17.63
N GLU A 25 4.30 -6.33 18.79
CA GLU A 25 4.31 -5.20 19.73
C GLU A 25 4.92 -3.93 19.13
N ARG A 26 5.97 -4.07 18.32
CA ARG A 26 6.55 -2.93 17.60
C ARG A 26 5.63 -2.39 16.54
N GLU A 27 4.97 -3.27 15.78
CA GLU A 27 4.01 -2.89 14.76
C GLU A 27 2.83 -2.14 15.37
N GLU A 28 2.25 -2.63 16.46
CA GLU A 28 1.14 -1.99 17.17
C GLU A 28 1.49 -0.58 17.67
N ARG A 29 2.71 -0.37 18.16
CA ARG A 29 3.17 0.96 18.57
C ARG A 29 3.33 1.95 17.42
N LEU A 30 3.70 1.47 16.22
CA LEU A 30 3.93 2.31 15.04
C LEU A 30 2.68 2.47 14.16
N LEU A 31 1.81 1.48 14.14
CA LEU A 31 0.64 1.37 13.28
C LEU A 31 -0.65 1.23 14.09
N SER A 32 -0.78 2.01 15.16
CA SER A 32 -2.00 2.03 15.95
C SER A 32 -3.20 2.50 15.11
N SER A 33 -4.35 1.87 15.30
CA SER A 33 -5.61 2.23 14.64
C SER A 33 -5.60 2.14 13.10
N ALA A 34 -4.83 1.21 12.54
CA ALA A 34 -4.86 0.94 11.10
C ALA A 34 -6.27 0.54 10.65
N ARG A 35 -6.76 1.17 9.56
CA ARG A 35 -8.09 0.92 8.99
C ARG A 35 -7.99 0.62 7.51
N GLN A 36 -8.62 -0.47 7.07
CA GLN A 36 -8.79 -0.76 5.65
C GLN A 36 -9.81 0.21 5.04
N LEU A 37 -9.47 0.85 3.92
CA LEU A 37 -10.33 1.81 3.23
C LEU A 37 -11.03 1.22 1.99
N THR A 38 -10.47 0.17 1.38
CA THR A 38 -10.98 -0.41 0.12
C THR A 38 -11.38 -1.86 0.30
N PHE A 39 -12.61 -2.20 -0.08
CA PHE A 39 -13.18 -3.55 0.07
C PHE A 39 -13.63 -4.17 -1.26
N ALA A 40 -13.68 -3.38 -2.34
CA ALA A 40 -14.15 -3.80 -3.65
C ALA A 40 -13.01 -3.99 -4.65
N GLY A 41 -13.17 -4.95 -5.57
CA GLY A 41 -12.21 -5.25 -6.63
C GLY A 41 -11.17 -6.27 -6.23
N LYS A 42 -10.26 -6.58 -7.14
CA LYS A 42 -9.17 -7.54 -6.91
C LYS A 42 -7.98 -6.92 -6.17
N ARG A 43 -7.68 -5.67 -6.48
CA ARG A 43 -6.56 -4.93 -5.88
C ARG A 43 -6.78 -3.42 -5.99
N ALA A 44 -6.19 -2.70 -5.07
CA ALA A 44 -6.13 -1.24 -5.04
C ALA A 44 -4.72 -0.79 -4.64
N GLY A 45 -4.33 0.42 -5.00
CA GLY A 45 -3.03 0.96 -4.65
C GLY A 45 -2.87 2.42 -5.07
N GLU A 46 -1.70 2.97 -4.79
CA GLU A 46 -1.32 4.35 -5.09
C GLU A 46 -2.40 5.37 -4.70
N GLY A 47 -2.74 5.41 -3.42
CA GLY A 47 -3.69 6.36 -2.87
C GLY A 47 -3.02 7.68 -2.48
N TYR A 48 -3.63 8.81 -2.87
CA TYR A 48 -3.19 10.16 -2.52
C TYR A 48 -4.35 10.98 -1.97
N PHE A 49 -4.10 11.69 -0.88
CA PHE A 49 -5.10 12.54 -0.25
C PHE A 49 -5.27 13.88 -0.95
N SER A 50 -6.47 14.43 -0.88
CA SER A 50 -6.72 15.84 -1.20
C SER A 50 -6.01 16.75 -0.19
N SER A 51 -5.77 18.01 -0.55
CA SER A 51 -5.09 18.98 0.30
C SER A 51 -5.83 19.28 1.62
N ASP A 52 -7.15 19.09 1.64
CA ASP A 52 -8.00 19.24 2.82
C ASP A 52 -8.15 17.94 3.63
N GLY A 53 -7.55 16.83 3.17
CA GLY A 53 -7.61 15.53 3.82
C GLY A 53 -8.97 14.82 3.78
N LYS A 54 -9.97 15.35 3.04
CA LYS A 54 -11.33 14.79 3.02
C LYS A 54 -11.56 13.75 1.94
N LYS A 55 -10.71 13.72 0.93
CA LYS A 55 -10.83 12.78 -0.20
C LYS A 55 -9.53 12.04 -0.45
N MET A 56 -9.66 10.85 -1.02
CA MET A 56 -8.53 10.07 -1.50
C MET A 56 -8.77 9.66 -2.95
N ILE A 57 -7.80 9.94 -3.83
CA ILE A 57 -7.77 9.39 -5.17
C ILE A 57 -6.87 8.17 -5.20
N PHE A 58 -7.30 7.11 -5.86
CA PHE A 58 -6.54 5.84 -5.89
C PHE A 58 -6.86 5.05 -7.16
N GLN A 59 -6.00 4.10 -7.47
CA GLN A 59 -6.23 3.15 -8.54
C GLN A 59 -6.78 1.83 -8.01
N SER A 60 -7.73 1.22 -8.74
CA SER A 60 -8.28 -0.08 -8.38
C SER A 60 -8.74 -0.87 -9.61
N GLU A 61 -8.60 -2.20 -9.55
CA GLU A 61 -9.09 -3.14 -10.56
C GLU A 61 -10.41 -3.72 -10.08
N ARG A 62 -11.54 -3.21 -10.63
CA ARG A 62 -12.90 -3.55 -10.18
C ARG A 62 -13.81 -4.11 -11.28
N SER A 63 -13.51 -3.85 -12.55
CA SER A 63 -14.33 -4.32 -13.66
C SER A 63 -13.96 -5.74 -14.07
N LYS A 64 -14.97 -6.57 -14.39
CA LYS A 64 -14.74 -7.91 -14.95
C LYS A 64 -14.26 -7.83 -16.42
N ASP A 65 -14.71 -6.81 -17.15
CA ASP A 65 -14.44 -6.64 -18.57
C ASP A 65 -13.18 -5.82 -18.87
N ASN A 66 -12.57 -5.23 -17.84
CA ASN A 66 -11.32 -4.50 -17.94
C ASN A 66 -10.38 -4.92 -16.80
N PRO A 67 -9.35 -5.74 -17.08
CA PRO A 67 -8.42 -6.26 -16.04
C PRO A 67 -7.35 -5.23 -15.65
N PHE A 68 -7.47 -3.99 -16.07
CA PHE A 68 -6.53 -2.93 -15.76
C PHE A 68 -7.07 -2.00 -14.67
N PHE A 69 -6.15 -1.33 -13.99
CA PHE A 69 -6.50 -0.29 -13.03
C PHE A 69 -7.33 0.81 -13.68
N GLN A 70 -8.29 1.29 -12.91
CA GLN A 70 -9.07 2.50 -13.15
C GLN A 70 -8.92 3.43 -11.96
N ILE A 71 -9.16 4.72 -12.17
CA ILE A 71 -9.01 5.75 -11.13
C ILE A 71 -10.36 5.99 -10.45
N TYR A 72 -10.29 6.01 -9.12
CA TYR A 72 -11.43 6.24 -8.24
C TYR A 72 -11.15 7.36 -7.26
N LEU A 73 -12.17 8.12 -6.92
CA LEU A 73 -12.18 9.13 -5.87
C LEU A 73 -13.08 8.64 -4.75
N MET A 74 -12.57 8.64 -3.54
CA MET A 74 -13.30 8.27 -2.31
C MET A 74 -13.49 9.52 -1.45
N ASP A 75 -14.69 9.71 -0.95
CA ASP A 75 -14.95 10.58 0.18
C ASP A 75 -14.59 9.82 1.47
N LEU A 76 -13.72 10.38 2.30
CA LEU A 76 -13.20 9.70 3.50
C LEU A 76 -14.14 9.80 4.70
N GLU A 77 -15.12 10.69 4.66
CA GLU A 77 -16.14 10.83 5.69
C GLU A 77 -17.27 9.81 5.48
N THR A 78 -17.77 9.68 4.25
CA THR A 78 -18.90 8.80 3.92
C THR A 78 -18.46 7.42 3.45
N GLY A 79 -17.26 7.29 2.90
CA GLY A 79 -16.76 6.08 2.21
C GLY A 79 -17.24 5.94 0.76
N ASP A 80 -18.05 6.89 0.27
CA ASP A 80 -18.54 6.87 -1.10
C ASP A 80 -17.40 6.92 -2.12
N THR A 81 -17.50 6.08 -3.14
CA THR A 81 -16.43 5.93 -4.13
C THR A 81 -16.99 6.08 -5.54
N GLN A 82 -16.41 7.00 -6.31
CA GLN A 82 -16.77 7.28 -7.70
C GLN A 82 -15.59 7.01 -8.64
N ARG A 83 -15.86 6.38 -9.81
CA ARG A 83 -14.85 6.25 -10.86
C ARG A 83 -14.68 7.58 -11.60
N CYS A 84 -13.42 8.02 -11.75
CA CYS A 84 -13.03 9.24 -12.48
C CYS A 84 -12.54 8.94 -13.90
N SER A 85 -11.97 7.75 -14.14
CA SER A 85 -11.46 7.35 -15.45
C SER A 85 -12.53 6.80 -16.37
N PRO A 86 -12.30 6.73 -17.71
CA PRO A 86 -13.32 6.32 -18.70
C PRO A 86 -13.86 4.90 -18.52
N GLY A 87 -13.06 3.98 -17.93
CA GLY A 87 -13.46 2.59 -17.70
C GLY A 87 -12.91 1.61 -18.74
N HIS A 88 -12.22 2.08 -19.76
CA HIS A 88 -11.48 1.29 -20.75
C HIS A 88 -10.02 1.75 -20.79
N GLY A 89 -9.15 0.93 -21.38
CA GLY A 89 -7.71 1.12 -21.28
C GLY A 89 -7.19 0.95 -19.85
N LYS A 90 -5.91 1.22 -19.66
CA LYS A 90 -5.23 1.22 -18.36
C LYS A 90 -5.06 2.64 -17.87
N THR A 91 -5.43 2.90 -16.61
CA THR A 91 -5.21 4.21 -15.97
C THR A 91 -4.47 4.05 -14.65
N THR A 92 -3.48 4.90 -14.41
CA THR A 92 -2.60 4.83 -13.22
C THR A 92 -2.17 6.22 -12.76
N CYS A 93 -1.53 6.28 -11.59
CA CYS A 93 -0.79 7.45 -11.11
C CYS A 93 -1.64 8.73 -11.11
N ALA A 94 -2.66 8.77 -10.28
CA ALA A 94 -3.58 9.90 -10.22
C ALA A 94 -3.26 10.87 -9.08
N TRP A 95 -3.55 12.15 -9.28
CA TRP A 95 -3.46 13.20 -8.26
C TRP A 95 -4.67 14.11 -8.30
N ILE A 96 -4.99 14.68 -7.14
CA ILE A 96 -5.98 15.74 -7.01
C ILE A 96 -5.25 17.08 -7.07
N HIS A 97 -5.72 17.98 -7.94
CA HIS A 97 -5.21 19.34 -7.97
C HIS A 97 -5.46 20.02 -6.61
N PRO A 98 -4.55 20.89 -6.10
CA PRO A 98 -4.71 21.52 -4.80
C PRO A 98 -6.03 22.27 -4.59
N SER A 99 -6.65 22.79 -5.66
CA SER A 99 -7.99 23.40 -5.59
C SER A 99 -9.13 22.40 -5.37
N GLY A 100 -8.87 21.09 -5.44
CA GLY A 100 -9.90 20.04 -5.32
C GLY A 100 -10.82 19.87 -6.54
N SER A 101 -10.73 20.73 -7.55
CA SER A 101 -11.68 20.79 -8.69
C SER A 101 -11.27 19.96 -9.90
N ARG A 102 -10.06 19.43 -9.94
CA ARG A 102 -9.51 18.66 -11.06
C ARG A 102 -8.69 17.49 -10.55
N VAL A 103 -8.64 16.44 -11.38
CA VAL A 103 -7.75 15.30 -11.19
C VAL A 103 -6.89 15.11 -12.44
N MET A 104 -5.70 14.55 -12.24
CA MET A 104 -4.79 14.16 -13.32
C MET A 104 -4.45 12.68 -13.17
N PHE A 105 -4.34 11.97 -14.26
CA PHE A 105 -3.88 10.58 -14.29
C PHE A 105 -3.29 10.21 -15.65
N ALA A 106 -2.44 9.19 -15.66
CA ALA A 106 -1.93 8.59 -16.89
C ALA A 106 -2.95 7.58 -17.45
N SER A 107 -3.09 7.51 -18.77
CA SER A 107 -4.09 6.63 -19.40
C SER A 107 -3.73 6.23 -20.83
N THR A 108 -4.12 5.01 -21.21
CA THR A 108 -4.03 4.47 -22.57
C THR A 108 -5.40 4.36 -23.25
N HIS A 109 -6.40 5.08 -22.76
CA HIS A 109 -7.79 4.94 -23.28
C HIS A 109 -7.99 5.51 -24.68
N SER A 110 -7.02 6.24 -25.22
CA SER A 110 -7.04 6.81 -26.58
C SER A 110 -6.05 6.15 -27.54
N ASP A 111 -5.38 5.09 -27.11
CA ASP A 111 -4.40 4.34 -27.92
C ASP A 111 -5.09 3.32 -28.83
#